data_615bcc4b489b4663cad6aef4acd7c51f
#
_entry.id   615bcc4b489b4663cad6aef4acd7c51f
#
_cell.length_a   1.000
_cell.length_b   1.000
_cell.length_c   1.000
_cell.angle_alpha   90.00
_cell.angle_beta   90.00
_cell.angle_gamma   90.00
#
_symmetry.space_group_name_H-M   'P 1'
#
loop_
_entity.id
_entity.type
_entity.pdbx_description
1 polymer ?
#
loop_
_entity_poly.entity_id
_entity_poly.type
_entity_poly.pdbx_seq_one_letter_code
_entity_poly.pdbx_strand_id
1 'polypeptide(L)'
;MSEIPAKTLKRRGALSREFLSGDGIEVGALHHPLALGPHARVRYVDRYDIEGLRWHYPELGGYDLVPVDVVDDGETLSTFRDGELDFLIANHFLEHTENPIGTIRNHLRAVRQGGRLYFAVPNKHDSFDRARPRTPFEHLVADDRDGPGRSRADHYREWVRLIEKRVEPAEVEARVDFLMSINYSIHFHVWDARSFGDFLDRPRTYLDNAFDIEHLSANGAEIVAILKKRDPASPRPRLWIPVKVDKLRRFLSTHGADWKGRARTMRAALGGATRASTGRRAS
;
A
#
# COMPACT_ATOMS: atom_id res chain seq x y z
N MET A 1 -14.93 3.02 -12.24
CA MET A 1 -13.62 3.47 -11.67
C MET A 1 -13.35 4.89 -12.13
N SER A 2 -12.84 5.80 -11.28
CA SER A 2 -12.47 7.16 -11.69
C SER A 2 -11.18 7.12 -12.50
N GLU A 3 -11.11 7.88 -13.59
CA GLU A 3 -9.87 8.02 -14.37
C GLU A 3 -8.72 8.52 -13.51
N ILE A 4 -7.53 7.94 -13.73
CA ILE A 4 -6.32 8.39 -13.05
C ILE A 4 -5.93 9.76 -13.61
N PRO A 5 -5.78 10.83 -12.79
CA PRO A 5 -5.45 12.15 -13.30
C PRO A 5 -4.15 12.17 -14.11
N ALA A 6 -4.14 12.91 -15.23
CA ALA A 6 -2.98 13.01 -16.14
C ALA A 6 -1.68 13.42 -15.42
N LYS A 7 -1.77 14.27 -14.39
CA LYS A 7 -0.62 14.65 -13.55
C LYS A 7 -0.04 13.46 -12.79
N THR A 8 -0.89 12.58 -12.28
CA THR A 8 -0.49 11.35 -11.58
C THR A 8 0.23 10.41 -12.54
N LEU A 9 -0.35 10.15 -13.72
CA LEU A 9 0.26 9.34 -14.77
C LEU A 9 1.61 9.90 -15.25
N LYS A 10 1.69 11.21 -15.47
CA LYS A 10 2.94 11.89 -15.85
C LYS A 10 4.04 11.67 -14.81
N ARG A 11 3.71 11.74 -13.52
CA ARG A 11 4.67 11.53 -12.44
C ARG A 11 5.08 10.06 -12.32
N ARG A 12 4.14 9.11 -12.45
CA ARG A 12 4.46 7.68 -12.53
C ARG A 12 5.47 7.41 -13.66
N GLY A 13 5.20 7.91 -14.87
CA GLY A 13 6.09 7.75 -16.02
C GLY A 13 7.45 8.45 -15.85
N ALA A 14 7.55 9.55 -15.10
CA ALA A 14 8.83 10.16 -14.78
C ALA A 14 9.66 9.27 -13.85
N LEU A 15 9.04 8.74 -12.81
CA LEU A 15 9.69 7.82 -11.86
C LEU A 15 10.09 6.50 -12.54
N SER A 16 9.25 5.94 -13.41
CA SER A 16 9.60 4.72 -14.15
C SER A 16 10.86 4.91 -15.00
N ARG A 17 10.96 6.04 -15.72
CA ARG A 17 12.15 6.36 -16.53
C ARG A 17 13.42 6.57 -15.71
N GLU A 18 13.28 7.08 -14.49
CA GLU A 18 14.42 7.32 -13.58
C GLU A 18 14.94 6.02 -12.97
N PHE A 19 14.03 5.11 -12.60
CA PHE A 19 14.38 3.97 -11.76
C PHE A 19 14.36 2.61 -12.47
N LEU A 20 13.59 2.46 -13.57
CA LEU A 20 13.40 1.15 -14.20
C LEU A 20 14.16 1.03 -15.52
N SER A 21 14.89 -0.08 -15.67
CA SER A 21 15.61 -0.45 -16.88
C SER A 21 15.83 -1.95 -16.94
N GLY A 22 16.02 -2.51 -18.16
CA GLY A 22 16.19 -3.94 -18.39
C GLY A 22 14.85 -4.64 -18.62
N ASP A 23 14.78 -5.91 -18.23
CA ASP A 23 13.62 -6.79 -18.42
C ASP A 23 12.86 -6.99 -17.12
N GLY A 24 11.58 -6.67 -17.11
CA GLY A 24 10.74 -6.78 -15.92
C GLY A 24 9.33 -7.26 -16.20
N ILE A 25 8.51 -7.20 -15.15
CA ILE A 25 7.09 -7.52 -15.23
C ILE A 25 6.24 -6.41 -14.60
N GLU A 26 4.98 -6.33 -15.02
CA GLU A 26 3.93 -5.58 -14.33
C GLU A 26 2.78 -6.53 -14.00
N VAL A 27 2.44 -6.59 -12.70
CA VAL A 27 1.37 -7.43 -12.17
C VAL A 27 0.08 -6.62 -12.12
N GLY A 28 -1.01 -7.17 -12.67
CA GLY A 28 -2.33 -6.57 -12.60
C GLY A 28 -2.47 -5.24 -13.36
N ALA A 29 -1.78 -5.06 -14.49
CA ALA A 29 -1.79 -3.81 -15.25
C ALA A 29 -3.16 -3.45 -15.82
N LEU A 30 -3.97 -4.45 -16.20
CA LEU A 30 -5.31 -4.30 -16.77
C LEU A 30 -5.33 -3.30 -17.94
N HIS A 31 -5.96 -2.13 -17.75
CA HIS A 31 -6.08 -1.06 -18.74
C HIS A 31 -5.25 0.19 -18.40
N HIS A 32 -4.39 0.10 -17.37
CA HIS A 32 -3.57 1.21 -16.89
C HIS A 32 -2.09 0.84 -16.73
N PRO A 33 -1.42 0.32 -17.79
CA PRO A 33 -0.02 -0.05 -17.70
C PRO A 33 0.85 1.15 -17.37
N LEU A 34 1.94 0.93 -16.67
CA LEU A 34 2.91 1.98 -16.36
C LEU A 34 3.67 2.40 -17.63
N ALA A 35 3.65 3.70 -17.94
CA ALA A 35 4.45 4.24 -19.04
C ALA A 35 5.94 4.12 -18.72
N LEU A 36 6.67 3.32 -19.51
CA LEU A 36 8.09 3.04 -19.32
C LEU A 36 9.00 3.92 -20.16
N GLY A 37 10.28 3.97 -19.79
CA GLY A 37 11.34 4.55 -20.58
C GLY A 37 11.84 3.59 -21.69
N PRO A 38 12.68 4.10 -22.63
CA PRO A 38 13.14 3.31 -23.78
C PRO A 38 14.09 2.16 -23.40
N HIS A 39 14.59 2.13 -22.19
CA HIS A 39 15.53 1.14 -21.70
C HIS A 39 14.89 0.05 -20.84
N ALA A 40 13.55 0.01 -20.77
CA ALA A 40 12.80 -0.97 -20.00
C ALA A 40 11.84 -1.74 -20.91
N ARG A 41 11.79 -3.05 -20.75
CA ARG A 41 10.84 -3.96 -21.38
C ARG A 41 10.03 -4.66 -20.30
N VAL A 42 8.74 -4.83 -20.54
CA VAL A 42 7.81 -5.41 -19.56
C VAL A 42 7.02 -6.55 -20.19
N ARG A 43 6.83 -7.62 -19.41
CA ARG A 43 5.81 -8.65 -19.63
C ARG A 43 4.70 -8.42 -18.62
N TYR A 44 3.45 -8.61 -19.04
CA TYR A 44 2.29 -8.43 -18.18
C TYR A 44 1.89 -9.75 -17.54
N VAL A 45 1.69 -9.72 -16.24
CA VAL A 45 1.33 -10.88 -15.41
C VAL A 45 -0.03 -10.64 -14.78
N ASP A 46 -0.92 -11.61 -14.90
CA ASP A 46 -2.20 -11.58 -14.19
C ASP A 46 -2.63 -13.01 -13.82
N ARG A 47 -3.58 -13.14 -12.88
CA ARG A 47 -4.09 -14.45 -12.42
C ARG A 47 -4.96 -15.17 -13.43
N TYR A 48 -5.44 -14.47 -14.45
CA TYR A 48 -6.25 -14.98 -15.55
C TYR A 48 -5.73 -14.44 -16.89
N ASP A 49 -6.03 -15.16 -17.97
CA ASP A 49 -5.93 -14.60 -19.31
C ASP A 49 -6.98 -13.52 -19.55
N ILE A 50 -6.95 -12.89 -20.72
CA ILE A 50 -7.86 -11.77 -21.06
C ILE A 50 -9.34 -12.18 -20.96
N GLU A 51 -9.69 -13.40 -21.38
CA GLU A 51 -11.09 -13.88 -21.33
C GLU A 51 -11.53 -14.09 -19.88
N GLY A 52 -10.69 -14.69 -19.07
CA GLY A 52 -10.88 -14.85 -17.63
C GLY A 52 -11.00 -13.53 -16.89
N LEU A 53 -10.16 -12.55 -17.23
CA LEU A 53 -10.24 -11.20 -16.67
C LEU A 53 -11.56 -10.51 -17.00
N ARG A 54 -12.03 -10.59 -18.24
CA ARG A 54 -13.33 -10.02 -18.66
C ARG A 54 -14.53 -10.71 -17.98
N TRP A 55 -14.41 -12.01 -17.73
CA TRP A 55 -15.43 -12.76 -16.99
C TRP A 55 -15.44 -12.38 -15.51
N HIS A 56 -14.26 -12.25 -14.91
CA HIS A 56 -14.11 -11.98 -13.47
C HIS A 56 -14.39 -10.51 -13.12
N TYR A 57 -14.07 -9.60 -14.04
CA TYR A 57 -14.27 -8.15 -13.91
C TYR A 57 -15.15 -7.60 -15.04
N PRO A 58 -16.47 -7.89 -15.03
CA PRO A 58 -17.37 -7.45 -16.10
C PRO A 58 -17.42 -5.92 -16.28
N GLU A 59 -17.08 -5.16 -15.22
CA GLU A 59 -16.94 -3.71 -15.25
C GLU A 59 -15.81 -3.21 -16.16
N LEU A 60 -14.86 -4.08 -16.53
CA LEU A 60 -13.76 -3.78 -17.46
C LEU A 60 -14.13 -4.03 -18.93
N GLY A 61 -15.37 -4.45 -19.21
CA GLY A 61 -15.80 -4.82 -20.58
C GLY A 61 -15.66 -3.73 -21.63
N GLY A 62 -15.65 -2.45 -21.24
CA GLY A 62 -15.48 -1.29 -22.12
C GLY A 62 -14.04 -0.79 -22.26
N TYR A 63 -13.05 -1.44 -21.64
CA TYR A 63 -11.66 -1.00 -21.65
C TYR A 63 -10.78 -1.93 -22.50
N ASP A 64 -9.75 -1.34 -23.14
CA ASP A 64 -8.69 -2.10 -23.80
C ASP A 64 -7.69 -2.59 -22.75
N LEU A 65 -7.71 -3.89 -22.48
CA LEU A 65 -6.76 -4.50 -21.55
C LEU A 65 -5.45 -4.78 -22.28
N VAL A 66 -4.31 -4.62 -21.57
CA VAL A 66 -3.02 -5.10 -22.08
C VAL A 66 -3.04 -6.63 -22.22
N PRO A 67 -2.26 -7.21 -23.14
CA PRO A 67 -2.15 -8.66 -23.23
C PRO A 67 -1.60 -9.24 -21.92
N VAL A 68 -2.06 -10.43 -21.54
CA VAL A 68 -1.47 -11.18 -20.44
C VAL A 68 -0.42 -12.11 -21.01
N ASP A 69 0.86 -11.82 -20.78
CA ASP A 69 1.99 -12.60 -21.28
C ASP A 69 2.22 -13.87 -20.43
N VAL A 70 1.92 -13.78 -19.13
CA VAL A 70 2.10 -14.87 -18.17
C VAL A 70 0.90 -14.94 -17.23
N VAL A 71 0.26 -16.09 -17.16
CA VAL A 71 -0.78 -16.36 -16.14
C VAL A 71 -0.08 -16.92 -14.90
N ASP A 72 -0.10 -16.17 -13.80
CA ASP A 72 0.49 -16.56 -12.51
C ASP A 72 -0.21 -15.84 -11.36
N ASP A 73 -0.06 -16.38 -10.17
CA ASP A 73 -0.46 -15.68 -8.95
C ASP A 73 0.53 -14.55 -8.65
N GLY A 74 0.05 -13.31 -8.70
CA GLY A 74 0.86 -12.12 -8.49
C GLY A 74 1.47 -12.00 -7.08
N GLU A 75 0.96 -12.71 -6.07
CA GLU A 75 1.55 -12.73 -4.73
C GLU A 75 2.77 -13.66 -4.67
N THR A 76 2.72 -14.81 -5.36
CA THR A 76 3.74 -15.84 -5.28
C THR A 76 4.76 -15.81 -6.40
N LEU A 77 4.34 -15.43 -7.61
CA LEU A 77 5.17 -15.40 -8.83
C LEU A 77 5.93 -16.72 -9.04
N SER A 78 5.19 -17.83 -8.94
CA SER A 78 5.77 -19.19 -8.92
C SER A 78 6.41 -19.61 -10.24
N THR A 79 6.03 -19.00 -11.34
CA THR A 79 6.61 -19.26 -12.69
C THR A 79 7.95 -18.56 -12.90
N PHE A 80 8.32 -17.60 -12.04
CA PHE A 80 9.58 -16.85 -12.15
C PHE A 80 10.66 -17.43 -11.25
N ARG A 81 11.87 -17.61 -11.80
CA ARG A 81 13.05 -18.04 -11.05
C ARG A 81 13.60 -16.93 -10.17
N ASP A 82 14.40 -17.31 -9.20
CA ASP A 82 15.11 -16.39 -8.34
C ASP A 82 16.05 -15.50 -9.16
N GLY A 83 15.90 -14.18 -9.00
CA GLY A 83 16.75 -13.19 -9.65
C GLY A 83 16.58 -13.08 -11.17
N GLU A 84 15.47 -13.54 -11.72
CA GLU A 84 15.22 -13.50 -13.17
C GLU A 84 15.01 -12.08 -13.70
N LEU A 85 14.43 -11.19 -12.89
CA LEU A 85 13.93 -9.90 -13.33
C LEU A 85 14.86 -8.75 -12.92
N ASP A 86 14.98 -7.74 -13.79
CA ASP A 86 15.61 -6.46 -13.45
C ASP A 86 14.71 -5.59 -12.58
N PHE A 87 13.40 -5.62 -12.84
CA PHE A 87 12.40 -4.88 -12.07
C PHE A 87 11.04 -5.58 -12.05
N LEU A 88 10.21 -5.16 -11.10
CA LEU A 88 8.82 -5.58 -10.96
C LEU A 88 7.95 -4.37 -10.63
N ILE A 89 6.80 -4.26 -11.28
CA ILE A 89 5.80 -3.23 -11.06
C ILE A 89 4.54 -3.88 -10.50
N ALA A 90 3.99 -3.31 -9.42
CA ALA A 90 2.72 -3.72 -8.84
C ALA A 90 1.95 -2.47 -8.38
N ASN A 91 1.20 -1.88 -9.33
CA ASN A 91 0.40 -0.69 -9.11
C ASN A 91 -1.02 -1.08 -8.69
N HIS A 92 -1.50 -0.56 -7.56
CA HIS A 92 -2.81 -0.91 -7.01
C HIS A 92 -3.00 -2.43 -6.92
N PHE A 93 -1.98 -3.08 -6.39
CA PHE A 93 -1.95 -4.53 -6.22
C PHE A 93 -1.75 -4.92 -4.75
N LEU A 94 -0.83 -4.26 -4.04
CA LEU A 94 -0.42 -4.66 -2.69
C LEU A 94 -1.56 -4.56 -1.67
N GLU A 95 -2.50 -3.63 -1.84
CA GLU A 95 -3.71 -3.52 -1.02
C GLU A 95 -4.69 -4.67 -1.22
N HIS A 96 -4.59 -5.38 -2.34
CA HIS A 96 -5.41 -6.54 -2.68
C HIS A 96 -4.78 -7.87 -2.23
N THR A 97 -3.54 -7.86 -1.76
CA THR A 97 -2.86 -9.07 -1.29
C THR A 97 -3.31 -9.40 0.13
N GLU A 98 -3.50 -10.69 0.43
CA GLU A 98 -3.86 -11.12 1.78
C GLU A 98 -2.64 -11.16 2.71
N ASN A 99 -1.43 -11.33 2.15
CA ASN A 99 -0.16 -11.31 2.88
C ASN A 99 0.87 -10.38 2.20
N PRO A 100 0.79 -9.06 2.42
CA PRO A 100 1.69 -8.11 1.76
C PRO A 100 3.17 -8.29 2.14
N ILE A 101 3.50 -8.80 3.31
CA ILE A 101 4.89 -9.09 3.70
C ILE A 101 5.42 -10.27 2.88
N GLY A 102 4.64 -11.36 2.78
CA GLY A 102 4.96 -12.51 1.94
C GLY A 102 5.07 -12.15 0.47
N THR A 103 4.16 -11.30 -0.02
CA THR A 103 4.19 -10.77 -1.38
C THR A 103 5.49 -10.00 -1.66
N ILE A 104 5.89 -9.07 -0.79
CA ILE A 104 7.17 -8.35 -0.94
C ILE A 104 8.35 -9.32 -0.94
N ARG A 105 8.34 -10.34 -0.09
CA ARG A 105 9.38 -11.40 -0.06
C ARG A 105 9.48 -12.13 -1.39
N ASN A 106 8.35 -12.55 -1.98
CA ASN A 106 8.29 -13.24 -3.26
C ASN A 106 8.72 -12.33 -4.43
N HIS A 107 8.28 -11.07 -4.42
CA HIS A 107 8.71 -10.08 -5.40
C HIS A 107 10.22 -9.83 -5.33
N LEU A 108 10.78 -9.71 -4.12
CA LEU A 108 12.24 -9.61 -3.93
C LEU A 108 12.96 -10.86 -4.40
N ARG A 109 12.39 -12.06 -4.23
CA ARG A 109 12.96 -13.30 -4.74
C ARG A 109 13.11 -13.24 -6.27
N ALA A 110 12.05 -12.84 -6.97
CA ALA A 110 12.01 -12.81 -8.43
C ALA A 110 12.95 -11.78 -9.07
N VAL A 111 13.20 -10.63 -8.41
CA VAL A 111 14.16 -9.64 -8.94
C VAL A 111 15.59 -9.99 -8.56
N ARG A 112 16.55 -9.66 -9.45
CA ARG A 112 17.99 -9.84 -9.18
C ARG A 112 18.51 -8.89 -8.11
N GLN A 113 19.73 -9.12 -7.65
CA GLN A 113 20.44 -8.18 -6.78
C GLN A 113 20.56 -6.81 -7.47
N GLY A 114 20.23 -5.74 -6.73
CA GLY A 114 20.16 -4.39 -7.26
C GLY A 114 18.93 -4.10 -8.14
N GLY A 115 18.09 -5.10 -8.41
CA GLY A 115 16.79 -4.95 -9.09
C GLY A 115 15.79 -4.15 -8.24
N ARG A 116 14.71 -3.70 -8.87
CA ARG A 116 13.78 -2.76 -8.25
C ARG A 116 12.35 -3.26 -8.22
N LEU A 117 11.64 -2.93 -7.14
CA LEU A 117 10.19 -3.07 -7.03
C LEU A 117 9.58 -1.67 -7.10
N TYR A 118 8.60 -1.49 -7.96
CA TYR A 118 7.82 -0.25 -8.08
C TYR A 118 6.40 -0.52 -7.60
N PHE A 119 6.00 0.11 -6.51
CA PHE A 119 4.67 0.02 -5.94
C PHE A 119 3.93 1.35 -6.03
N ALA A 120 2.64 1.31 -6.36
CA ALA A 120 1.71 2.38 -6.07
C ALA A 120 0.53 1.79 -5.30
N VAL A 121 0.17 2.40 -4.17
CA VAL A 121 -1.00 2.00 -3.37
C VAL A 121 -1.92 3.19 -3.14
N PRO A 122 -3.24 2.99 -2.93
CA PRO A 122 -4.15 4.08 -2.63
C PRO A 122 -3.76 4.82 -1.34
N ASN A 123 -3.84 6.15 -1.38
CA ASN A 123 -3.85 6.92 -0.15
C ASN A 123 -5.28 6.93 0.40
N LYS A 124 -5.50 6.33 1.58
CA LYS A 124 -6.84 6.21 2.16
C LYS A 124 -7.61 7.53 2.25
N HIS A 125 -6.91 8.67 2.42
CA HIS A 125 -7.55 9.98 2.56
C HIS A 125 -8.18 10.48 1.26
N ASP A 126 -7.72 9.98 0.13
CA ASP A 126 -8.11 10.37 -1.23
C ASP A 126 -8.80 9.23 -2.00
N SER A 127 -9.16 8.14 -1.31
CA SER A 127 -9.83 6.97 -1.87
C SER A 127 -11.15 6.66 -1.15
N PHE A 128 -11.88 5.65 -1.61
CA PHE A 128 -13.07 5.14 -0.93
C PHE A 128 -12.76 4.51 0.44
N ASP A 129 -11.48 4.16 0.71
CA ASP A 129 -11.05 3.63 2.01
C ASP A 129 -11.01 4.67 3.13
N ARG A 130 -11.41 5.91 2.87
CA ARG A 130 -11.31 7.01 3.83
C ARG A 130 -11.92 6.67 5.19
N ALA A 131 -13.04 5.96 5.21
CA ALA A 131 -13.74 5.57 6.44
C ALA A 131 -13.13 4.37 7.15
N ARG A 132 -12.31 3.56 6.45
CA ARG A 132 -11.72 2.34 7.00
C ARG A 132 -10.54 2.65 7.93
N PRO A 133 -10.27 1.85 8.97
CA PRO A 133 -9.06 1.99 9.77
C PRO A 133 -7.82 1.70 8.92
N ARG A 134 -6.66 2.22 9.34
CA ARG A 134 -5.36 1.80 8.80
C ARG A 134 -5.04 0.41 9.31
N THR A 135 -4.47 -0.44 8.47
CA THR A 135 -4.05 -1.77 8.87
C THR A 135 -2.84 -1.67 9.82
N PRO A 136 -2.93 -2.22 11.05
CA PRO A 136 -1.81 -2.26 11.98
C PRO A 136 -0.70 -3.19 11.47
N PHE A 137 0.56 -2.87 11.74
CA PHE A 137 1.69 -3.72 11.33
C PHE A 137 1.65 -5.10 11.99
N GLU A 138 1.22 -5.17 13.22
CA GLU A 138 1.10 -6.40 13.99
C GLU A 138 0.11 -7.39 13.36
N HIS A 139 -0.94 -6.88 12.71
CA HIS A 139 -1.87 -7.67 11.91
C HIS A 139 -1.17 -8.29 10.70
N LEU A 140 -0.40 -7.49 9.94
CA LEU A 140 0.35 -7.96 8.78
C LEU A 140 1.40 -9.03 9.15
N VAL A 141 2.04 -8.89 10.31
CA VAL A 141 2.97 -9.91 10.84
C VAL A 141 2.23 -11.19 11.22
N ALA A 142 1.01 -11.09 11.76
CA ALA A 142 0.19 -12.26 12.08
C ALA A 142 -0.21 -13.02 10.80
N ASP A 143 -0.62 -12.31 9.76
CA ASP A 143 -0.95 -12.90 8.46
C ASP A 143 0.26 -13.57 7.81
N ASP A 144 1.46 -12.98 7.91
CA ASP A 144 2.68 -13.58 7.37
C ASP A 144 3.13 -14.83 8.15
N ARG A 145 2.99 -14.82 9.47
CA ARG A 145 3.43 -15.92 10.33
C ARG A 145 2.45 -17.09 10.38
N ASP A 146 1.15 -16.79 10.54
CA ASP A 146 0.11 -17.76 10.86
C ASP A 146 -0.78 -18.09 9.65
N GLY A 147 -0.57 -17.37 8.53
CA GLY A 147 -1.41 -17.39 7.34
C GLY A 147 -2.61 -16.46 7.42
N PRO A 148 -3.01 -15.82 6.30
CA PRO A 148 -4.07 -14.80 6.27
C PRO A 148 -5.50 -15.38 6.41
N GLY A 149 -5.66 -16.70 6.40
CA GLY A 149 -6.97 -17.34 6.49
C GLY A 149 -7.76 -17.00 7.76
N ARG A 150 -7.07 -16.59 8.84
CA ARG A 150 -7.71 -16.19 10.10
C ARG A 150 -8.40 -14.83 10.02
N SER A 151 -7.79 -13.89 9.30
CA SER A 151 -8.27 -12.49 9.17
C SER A 151 -9.19 -12.31 7.97
N ARG A 152 -9.17 -13.22 7.01
CA ARG A 152 -9.85 -13.10 5.73
C ARG A 152 -11.33 -12.73 5.85
N ALA A 153 -12.10 -13.47 6.62
CA ALA A 153 -13.53 -13.20 6.82
C ALA A 153 -13.80 -11.82 7.44
N ASP A 154 -12.92 -11.38 8.36
CA ASP A 154 -13.05 -10.07 9.02
C ASP A 154 -12.77 -8.92 8.05
N HIS A 155 -11.83 -9.08 7.11
CA HIS A 155 -11.62 -8.12 6.02
C HIS A 155 -12.85 -7.98 5.11
N TYR A 156 -13.47 -9.11 4.72
CA TYR A 156 -14.70 -9.08 3.94
C TYR A 156 -15.86 -8.44 4.73
N ARG A 157 -16.00 -8.70 6.04
CA ARG A 157 -17.00 -8.05 6.88
C ARG A 157 -16.78 -6.54 6.97
N GLU A 158 -15.54 -6.10 7.15
CA GLU A 158 -15.18 -4.68 7.15
C GLU A 158 -15.55 -4.03 5.83
N TRP A 159 -15.19 -4.68 4.71
CA TRP A 159 -15.52 -4.23 3.36
C TRP A 159 -17.03 -4.07 3.16
N VAL A 160 -17.79 -5.12 3.44
CA VAL A 160 -19.25 -5.13 3.27
C VAL A 160 -19.92 -4.04 4.11
N ARG A 161 -19.47 -3.83 5.34
CA ARG A 161 -20.02 -2.81 6.23
C ARG A 161 -19.63 -1.39 5.85
N LEU A 162 -18.37 -1.16 5.56
CA LEU A 162 -17.84 0.21 5.38
C LEU A 162 -17.86 0.69 3.94
N ILE A 163 -17.73 -0.21 2.95
CA ILE A 163 -17.71 0.14 1.54
C ILE A 163 -19.06 -0.12 0.89
N GLU A 164 -19.62 -1.33 1.01
CA GLU A 164 -20.95 -1.63 0.50
C GLU A 164 -22.10 -1.06 1.36
N LYS A 165 -21.77 -0.59 2.60
CA LYS A 165 -22.70 0.05 3.56
C LYS A 165 -23.88 -0.81 3.96
N ARG A 166 -23.70 -2.13 4.01
CA ARG A 166 -24.71 -3.05 4.53
C ARG A 166 -24.67 -3.05 6.06
N VAL A 167 -25.81 -3.03 6.70
CA VAL A 167 -25.94 -2.90 8.16
C VAL A 167 -26.62 -4.10 8.82
N GLU A 168 -27.56 -4.75 8.13
CA GLU A 168 -28.29 -5.88 8.68
C GLU A 168 -27.37 -7.11 8.83
N PRO A 169 -27.22 -7.70 10.02
CA PRO A 169 -26.24 -8.76 10.26
C PRO A 169 -26.36 -9.95 9.32
N ALA A 170 -27.59 -10.41 9.04
CA ALA A 170 -27.81 -11.54 8.16
C ALA A 170 -27.41 -11.24 6.69
N GLU A 171 -27.68 -10.01 6.22
CA GLU A 171 -27.27 -9.58 4.87
C GLU A 171 -25.74 -9.44 4.77
N VAL A 172 -25.10 -8.96 5.83
CA VAL A 172 -23.63 -8.85 5.89
C VAL A 172 -23.00 -10.21 5.74
N GLU A 173 -23.38 -11.19 6.56
CA GLU A 173 -22.76 -12.53 6.53
C GLU A 173 -23.05 -13.24 5.20
N ALA A 174 -24.29 -13.18 4.68
CA ALA A 174 -24.61 -13.75 3.36
C ALA A 174 -23.76 -13.13 2.23
N ARG A 175 -23.51 -11.81 2.31
CA ARG A 175 -22.67 -11.12 1.33
C ARG A 175 -21.20 -11.48 1.47
N VAL A 176 -20.71 -11.61 2.70
CA VAL A 176 -19.34 -12.08 3.00
C VAL A 176 -19.13 -13.48 2.43
N ASP A 177 -20.02 -14.42 2.70
CA ASP A 177 -19.93 -15.80 2.18
C ASP A 177 -19.92 -15.81 0.65
N PHE A 178 -20.77 -15.00 0.01
CA PHE A 178 -20.77 -14.86 -1.45
C PHE A 178 -19.44 -14.33 -1.99
N LEU A 179 -18.92 -13.20 -1.46
CA LEU A 179 -17.68 -12.61 -1.92
C LEU A 179 -16.48 -13.56 -1.72
N MET A 180 -16.43 -14.26 -0.60
CA MET A 180 -15.41 -15.26 -0.31
C MET A 180 -15.49 -16.45 -1.28
N SER A 181 -16.71 -16.91 -1.62
CA SER A 181 -16.90 -18.06 -2.51
C SER A 181 -16.39 -17.81 -3.94
N ILE A 182 -16.43 -16.57 -4.40
CA ILE A 182 -15.92 -16.17 -5.72
C ILE A 182 -14.52 -15.55 -5.68
N ASN A 183 -13.84 -15.53 -4.53
CA ASN A 183 -12.55 -14.87 -4.33
C ASN A 183 -12.55 -13.43 -4.86
N TYR A 184 -13.62 -12.66 -4.53
CA TYR A 184 -13.75 -11.29 -5.02
C TYR A 184 -12.62 -10.42 -4.47
N SER A 185 -11.94 -9.69 -5.35
CA SER A 185 -10.83 -8.83 -4.97
C SER A 185 -11.33 -7.59 -4.24
N ILE A 186 -10.97 -7.46 -2.97
CA ILE A 186 -11.22 -6.27 -2.13
C ILE A 186 -9.90 -5.62 -1.78
N HIS A 187 -9.91 -4.39 -1.24
CA HIS A 187 -8.75 -3.89 -0.51
C HIS A 187 -8.70 -4.59 0.85
N PHE A 188 -7.81 -5.56 1.03
CA PHE A 188 -7.59 -6.20 2.33
C PHE A 188 -6.92 -5.21 3.29
N HIS A 189 -5.97 -4.43 2.79
CA HIS A 189 -5.16 -3.53 3.60
C HIS A 189 -5.32 -2.06 3.20
N VAL A 190 -5.16 -1.17 4.18
CA VAL A 190 -5.41 0.26 4.02
C VAL A 190 -4.26 1.07 4.61
N TRP A 191 -3.69 1.96 3.81
CA TRP A 191 -2.61 2.84 4.22
C TRP A 191 -2.87 4.32 3.90
N ASP A 192 -2.27 5.20 4.67
CA ASP A 192 -1.92 6.57 4.28
C ASP A 192 -0.41 6.67 4.05
N ALA A 193 0.07 7.83 3.58
CA ALA A 193 1.49 7.99 3.24
C ALA A 193 2.43 7.74 4.42
N ARG A 194 2.00 8.02 5.65
CA ARG A 194 2.79 7.77 6.85
C ARG A 194 2.80 6.28 7.19
N SER A 195 1.62 5.68 7.28
CA SER A 195 1.52 4.27 7.67
C SER A 195 2.11 3.33 6.61
N PHE A 196 2.08 3.70 5.32
CA PHE A 196 2.77 2.94 4.28
C PHE A 196 4.29 3.06 4.39
N GLY A 197 4.82 4.24 4.72
CA GLY A 197 6.24 4.40 5.01
C GLY A 197 6.69 3.61 6.24
N ASP A 198 5.92 3.67 7.32
CA ASP A 198 6.15 2.88 8.53
C ASP A 198 6.03 1.37 8.24
N PHE A 199 5.07 0.96 7.39
CA PHE A 199 4.95 -0.41 6.91
C PHE A 199 6.21 -0.84 6.15
N LEU A 200 6.73 -0.07 5.20
CA LEU A 200 7.92 -0.46 4.43
C LEU A 200 9.21 -0.48 5.28
N ASP A 201 9.36 0.38 6.26
CA ASP A 201 10.55 0.40 7.13
C ASP A 201 10.60 -0.78 8.10
N ARG A 202 9.47 -1.22 8.64
CA ARG A 202 9.37 -2.37 9.54
C ARG A 202 9.62 -3.71 8.85
N PRO A 203 8.97 -4.06 7.71
CA PRO A 203 9.28 -5.28 6.95
C PRO A 203 10.73 -5.31 6.47
N ARG A 204 11.33 -4.17 6.14
CA ARG A 204 12.74 -4.13 5.80
C ARG A 204 13.59 -4.78 6.88
N THR A 205 13.35 -4.46 8.15
CA THR A 205 14.02 -5.10 9.29
C THR A 205 13.55 -6.54 9.49
N TYR A 206 12.26 -6.80 9.35
CA TYR A 206 11.68 -8.15 9.48
C TYR A 206 12.16 -9.11 8.38
N LEU A 207 12.49 -8.61 7.20
CA LEU A 207 13.07 -9.34 6.07
C LEU A 207 14.60 -9.19 5.98
N ASP A 208 15.30 -9.10 7.12
CA ASP A 208 16.75 -9.05 7.21
C ASP A 208 17.41 -7.92 6.39
N ASN A 209 16.74 -6.80 6.27
CA ASN A 209 17.17 -5.67 5.45
C ASN A 209 17.38 -6.04 3.97
N ALA A 210 16.51 -6.87 3.41
CA ALA A 210 16.61 -7.36 2.04
C ALA A 210 16.49 -6.26 0.97
N PHE A 211 16.05 -5.04 1.32
CA PHE A 211 15.89 -3.92 0.38
C PHE A 211 16.19 -2.56 1.01
N ASP A 212 16.44 -1.58 0.18
CA ASP A 212 16.49 -0.16 0.49
C ASP A 212 15.28 0.55 -0.11
N ILE A 213 14.74 1.58 0.57
CA ILE A 213 13.69 2.45 0.04
C ILE A 213 14.38 3.58 -0.73
N GLU A 214 14.42 3.51 -2.08
CA GLU A 214 15.01 4.54 -2.92
C GLU A 214 14.08 5.74 -3.14
N HIS A 215 12.76 5.49 -3.15
CA HIS A 215 11.75 6.54 -3.30
C HIS A 215 10.51 6.22 -2.49
N LEU A 216 9.92 7.25 -1.88
CA LEU A 216 8.61 7.21 -1.25
C LEU A 216 7.96 8.59 -1.34
N SER A 217 6.82 8.71 -1.99
CA SER A 217 6.12 9.99 -2.10
C SER A 217 4.63 9.84 -2.34
N ALA A 218 3.84 10.79 -1.87
CA ALA A 218 2.45 10.94 -2.30
C ALA A 218 2.40 11.43 -3.76
N ASN A 219 1.47 10.89 -4.53
CA ASN A 219 1.22 11.18 -5.93
C ASN A 219 -0.28 11.35 -6.22
N GLY A 220 -0.87 12.43 -5.74
CA GLY A 220 -2.33 12.60 -5.78
C GLY A 220 -3.01 11.62 -4.81
N ALA A 221 -3.95 10.83 -5.31
CA ALA A 221 -4.71 9.86 -4.54
C ALA A 221 -3.95 8.55 -4.25
N GLU A 222 -2.67 8.49 -4.56
CA GLU A 222 -1.82 7.31 -4.35
C GLU A 222 -0.49 7.65 -3.67
N ILE A 223 0.18 6.62 -3.21
CA ILE A 223 1.51 6.66 -2.64
C ILE A 223 2.40 5.78 -3.49
N VAL A 224 3.49 6.33 -4.01
CA VAL A 224 4.47 5.58 -4.82
C VAL A 224 5.69 5.28 -3.99
N ALA A 225 6.12 4.01 -3.99
CA ALA A 225 7.37 3.56 -3.39
C ALA A 225 8.22 2.80 -4.41
N ILE A 226 9.54 3.02 -4.36
CA ILE A 226 10.51 2.25 -5.14
C ILE A 226 11.49 1.65 -4.16
N LEU A 227 11.56 0.32 -4.18
CA LEU A 227 12.46 -0.47 -3.34
C LEU A 227 13.55 -1.06 -4.21
N LYS A 228 14.78 -1.07 -3.71
CA LYS A 228 15.92 -1.72 -4.37
C LYS A 228 16.34 -2.94 -3.58
N LYS A 229 16.36 -4.11 -4.21
CA LYS A 229 16.88 -5.33 -3.59
C LYS A 229 18.36 -5.16 -3.25
N ARG A 230 18.70 -5.40 -2.00
CA ARG A 230 20.07 -5.27 -1.51
C ARG A 230 20.87 -6.53 -1.78
N ASP A 231 22.16 -6.32 -2.05
CA ASP A 231 23.14 -7.37 -1.95
C ASP A 231 23.41 -7.64 -0.44
N PRO A 232 23.28 -8.88 0.04
CA PRO A 232 23.59 -9.24 1.42
C PRO A 232 25.02 -8.88 1.87
N ALA A 233 25.98 -8.83 0.91
CA ALA A 233 27.36 -8.42 1.16
C ALA A 233 27.53 -6.90 1.33
N SER A 234 26.53 -6.11 0.96
CA SER A 234 26.61 -4.65 1.10
C SER A 234 26.51 -4.22 2.57
N PRO A 235 27.26 -3.16 2.98
CA PRO A 235 27.13 -2.60 4.33
C PRO A 235 25.68 -2.28 4.68
N ARG A 236 25.28 -2.50 5.95
CA ARG A 236 23.91 -2.17 6.39
C ARG A 236 23.61 -0.69 6.09
N PRO A 237 22.41 -0.38 5.55
CA PRO A 237 22.06 1.00 5.25
C PRO A 237 22.06 1.84 6.54
N ARG A 238 22.50 3.09 6.42
CA ARG A 238 22.18 4.09 7.45
C ARG A 238 20.66 4.24 7.48
N LEU A 239 20.10 4.44 8.69
CA LEU A 239 18.67 4.68 8.90
C LEU A 239 18.11 5.61 7.81
N TRP A 240 17.01 5.19 7.19
CA TRP A 240 16.30 6.02 6.23
C TRP A 240 15.90 7.34 6.90
N ILE A 241 16.42 8.44 6.39
CA ILE A 241 15.98 9.78 6.77
C ILE A 241 14.92 10.15 5.75
N PRO A 242 13.65 10.40 6.15
CA PRO A 242 12.59 10.75 5.21
C PRO A 242 13.03 11.93 4.35
N VAL A 243 13.15 11.67 3.03
CA VAL A 243 13.47 12.72 2.06
C VAL A 243 12.38 13.78 2.13
N LYS A 244 12.79 14.99 2.49
CA LYS A 244 12.07 16.27 2.49
C LYS A 244 10.60 16.22 2.06
N VAL A 245 9.73 16.18 3.03
CA VAL A 245 8.30 16.44 2.85
C VAL A 245 8.11 17.98 2.83
N ASP A 246 8.63 18.66 1.83
CA ASP A 246 8.51 20.10 1.69
C ASP A 246 7.05 20.60 1.58
N LYS A 247 6.12 19.71 1.22
CA LYS A 247 4.69 20.02 1.22
C LYS A 247 3.99 19.75 2.57
N LEU A 248 4.51 18.83 3.39
CA LEU A 248 3.96 18.59 4.74
C LEU A 248 4.24 19.77 5.66
N ARG A 249 5.37 20.46 5.49
CA ARG A 249 5.64 21.72 6.21
C ARG A 249 4.66 22.83 5.82
N ARG A 250 4.24 22.99 4.57
CA ARG A 250 3.22 23.97 4.17
C ARG A 250 1.83 23.61 4.69
N PHE A 251 1.46 22.35 4.69
CA PHE A 251 0.17 21.89 5.26
C PHE A 251 0.12 22.09 6.78
N LEU A 252 1.21 21.78 7.49
CA LEU A 252 1.32 22.01 8.94
C LEU A 252 1.45 23.50 9.30
N SER A 253 2.00 24.34 8.42
CA SER A 253 2.09 25.80 8.67
C SER A 253 0.76 26.53 8.45
N THR A 254 -0.11 26.02 7.57
CA THR A 254 -1.45 26.61 7.33
C THR A 254 -2.52 26.11 8.31
N HIS A 255 -2.32 24.93 8.95
CA HIS A 255 -3.27 24.37 9.94
C HIS A 255 -2.68 24.27 11.36
N GLY A 256 -1.39 24.58 11.53
CA GLY A 256 -0.67 24.51 12.81
C GLY A 256 -0.84 25.72 13.73
N ALA A 257 -1.49 26.80 13.27
CA ALA A 257 -1.70 27.99 14.11
C ALA A 257 -2.74 27.77 15.23
N ASP A 258 -3.66 26.83 15.07
CA ASP A 258 -4.76 26.59 16.02
C ASP A 258 -4.41 25.62 17.16
N TRP A 259 -3.40 24.78 17.00
CA TRP A 259 -3.02 23.81 18.02
C TRP A 259 -2.24 24.44 19.19
N LYS A 260 -1.45 25.52 18.94
CA LYS A 260 -0.74 26.26 20.00
C LYS A 260 -1.72 27.06 20.85
N GLY A 261 -2.83 27.50 20.28
CA GLY A 261 -3.95 28.11 21.01
C GLY A 261 -4.64 27.13 21.95
N ARG A 262 -4.98 25.93 21.46
CA ARG A 262 -5.65 24.89 22.24
C ARG A 262 -4.79 24.30 23.35
N ALA A 263 -3.47 24.19 23.15
CA ALA A 263 -2.54 23.74 24.18
C ALA A 263 -2.40 24.74 25.34
N ARG A 264 -2.52 26.06 25.08
CA ARG A 264 -2.55 27.08 26.14
C ARG A 264 -3.84 27.05 26.94
N THR A 265 -4.98 26.86 26.28
CA THR A 265 -6.30 26.77 26.93
C THR A 265 -6.40 25.53 27.81
N MET A 266 -5.86 24.39 27.40
CA MET A 266 -5.80 23.17 28.23
C MET A 266 -4.86 23.32 29.44
N ARG A 267 -3.72 24.00 29.32
CA ARG A 267 -2.83 24.26 30.47
C ARG A 267 -3.45 25.24 31.46
N ALA A 268 -4.23 26.22 31.01
CA ALA A 268 -4.94 27.12 31.88
C ALA A 268 -6.10 26.44 32.65
N ALA A 269 -6.80 25.50 31.98
CA ALA A 269 -7.86 24.70 32.61
C ALA A 269 -7.33 23.69 33.63
N LEU A 270 -6.13 23.14 33.45
CA LEU A 270 -5.50 22.18 34.37
C LEU A 270 -4.69 22.85 35.48
N GLY A 271 -4.29 24.11 35.31
CA GLY A 271 -3.54 24.89 36.31
C GLY A 271 -4.42 25.57 37.38
N GLY A 272 -5.76 25.58 37.17
CA GLY A 272 -6.71 26.22 38.11
C GLY A 272 -7.23 25.28 39.25
N ALA A 273 -6.92 24.01 39.17
CA ALA A 273 -7.48 23.02 40.11
C ALA A 273 -6.59 22.66 41.31
N THR A 274 -5.41 23.26 41.48
CA THR A 274 -4.45 22.93 42.54
C THR A 274 -4.21 24.07 43.57
N ARG A 275 -5.12 25.06 43.70
CA ARG A 275 -5.04 26.09 44.73
C ARG A 275 -6.31 26.28 45.55
N ALA A 276 -6.84 25.18 46.09
CA ALA A 276 -7.90 25.30 47.10
C ALA A 276 -7.91 24.10 48.05
N SER A 277 -6.80 23.87 48.78
CA SER A 277 -6.85 23.07 50.04
C SER A 277 -5.58 23.24 50.87
N THR A 278 -5.32 24.43 51.38
CA THR A 278 -4.50 24.59 52.60
C THR A 278 -4.97 25.87 53.31
N GLY A 279 -5.69 25.69 54.40
CA GLY A 279 -5.99 26.80 55.27
C GLY A 279 -7.24 26.61 56.08
N ARG A 280 -7.14 25.81 57.17
CA ARG A 280 -7.74 26.06 58.49
C ARG A 280 -7.38 24.93 59.43
N ARG A 281 -6.37 25.16 60.23
CA ARG A 281 -6.30 24.71 61.63
C ARG A 281 -6.07 26.00 62.45
N ALA A 282 -6.88 26.15 63.42
CA ALA A 282 -6.59 26.57 64.78
C ALA A 282 -7.87 27.14 65.43
N SER A 283 -8.37 26.55 66.35
CA SER A 283 -8.66 26.76 67.77
C SER A 283 -9.85 25.95 68.17
#